data_f20f29881e7cccf744c4be12f2787166
#
_entry.id   f20f29881e7cccf744c4be12f2787166
#
_cell.length_a   1.000
_cell.length_b   1.000
_cell.length_c   1.000
_cell.angle_alpha   90.00
_cell.angle_beta   90.00
_cell.angle_gamma   90.00
#
_symmetry.space_group_name_H-M   'P 1'
#
loop_
_entity.id
_entity.type
_entity.pdbx_description
1 polymer ?
#
loop_
_entity_poly.entity_id
_entity_poly.type
_entity_poly.pdbx_seq_one_letter_code
_entity_poly.pdbx_strand_id
1 'polypeptide(L)'
;AHGFAGRWAFRGNYPGGQCYGMSEGEILQLYRDADAFLNVTASQELRDEHMAIPRRIYVESDPFAVQIKVAQGDEPTLAALDAHDIHFSFGENLGAPDCMVPVGRYRWLPTRQPVVMELWENPFPPDPAAPYTTITTWHNKGKSIVYQGEKYYWTKDREFVRFIDLPGRRPVPFELAVVVDEETERLLRGNGWSLVHSLPISKDVNAYREYIQRSRGEFTVAKDQVVRPVTGWFSDRSACFLAAGRPVITHETGFSKFLPTGKGLFGFLTMEDILAAVDVIESDYPAACGAAREVAAEYFAAEKV
;
A
#
# COMPACT_ATOMS: atom_id res chain seq x y z
N ALA A 1 -6.15 -1.86 -23.32
CA ALA A 1 -7.38 -2.02 -22.54
C ALA A 1 -7.33 -3.40 -21.86
N HIS A 2 -7.24 -3.45 -20.56
CA HIS A 2 -7.01 -4.65 -19.73
C HIS A 2 -8.25 -5.60 -19.63
N GLY A 3 -9.00 -5.80 -20.74
CA GLY A 3 -10.16 -6.68 -20.78
C GLY A 3 -11.45 -6.12 -20.13
N PHE A 4 -11.44 -4.87 -19.67
CA PHE A 4 -12.58 -4.22 -19.01
C PHE A 4 -13.45 -3.38 -19.96
N ALA A 5 -13.23 -3.44 -21.29
CA ALA A 5 -14.11 -2.75 -22.23
C ALA A 5 -15.56 -3.22 -22.05
N GLY A 6 -16.48 -2.30 -21.78
CA GLY A 6 -17.90 -2.60 -21.50
C GLY A 6 -18.17 -3.28 -20.14
N ARG A 7 -17.18 -3.39 -19.24
CA ARG A 7 -17.31 -4.01 -17.92
C ARG A 7 -16.95 -3.06 -16.79
N TRP A 8 -17.16 -1.80 -16.96
CA TRP A 8 -16.93 -0.79 -15.95
C TRP A 8 -18.04 0.23 -15.96
N ALA A 9 -18.28 0.84 -14.82
CA ALA A 9 -19.16 1.97 -14.68
C ALA A 9 -18.60 2.95 -13.66
N PHE A 10 -18.85 4.23 -13.90
CA PHE A 10 -18.76 5.27 -12.88
C PHE A 10 -20.13 5.91 -12.75
N ARG A 11 -20.73 5.82 -11.56
CA ARG A 11 -22.04 6.37 -11.25
C ARG A 11 -21.87 7.55 -10.31
N GLY A 12 -22.12 8.75 -10.79
CA GLY A 12 -22.04 9.96 -9.97
C GLY A 12 -23.01 9.93 -8.81
N ASN A 13 -22.51 10.13 -7.58
CA ASN A 13 -23.29 10.12 -6.35
C ASN A 13 -23.77 11.53 -5.96
N TYR A 14 -24.30 12.30 -6.92
CA TYR A 14 -24.83 13.65 -6.72
C TYR A 14 -26.13 13.81 -7.54
N PRO A 15 -27.03 14.72 -7.15
CA PRO A 15 -28.27 14.97 -7.91
C PRO A 15 -27.96 15.29 -9.39
N GLY A 16 -28.52 14.50 -10.31
CA GLY A 16 -28.25 14.58 -11.75
C GLY A 16 -26.89 13.99 -12.18
N GLY A 17 -26.24 13.20 -11.29
CA GLY A 17 -24.98 12.53 -11.58
C GLY A 17 -25.04 11.62 -12.79
N GLN A 18 -24.11 11.85 -13.74
CA GLN A 18 -24.06 11.09 -14.98
C GLN A 18 -23.42 9.72 -14.75
N CYS A 19 -23.96 8.70 -15.43
CA CYS A 19 -23.37 7.38 -15.50
C CYS A 19 -22.43 7.30 -16.72
N TYR A 20 -21.24 6.75 -16.54
CA TYR A 20 -20.25 6.51 -17.58
C TYR A 20 -19.91 5.02 -17.66
N GLY A 21 -19.56 4.52 -18.83
CA GLY A 21 -19.33 3.10 -19.07
C GLY A 21 -20.66 2.36 -19.29
N MET A 22 -20.97 1.36 -18.44
CA MET A 22 -22.27 0.68 -18.48
C MET A 22 -23.40 1.65 -18.15
N SER A 23 -24.55 1.46 -18.77
CA SER A 23 -25.77 2.18 -18.44
C SER A 23 -26.31 1.80 -17.07
N GLU A 24 -27.16 2.64 -16.48
CA GLU A 24 -27.77 2.34 -15.17
C GLU A 24 -28.58 1.04 -15.19
N GLY A 25 -29.30 0.77 -16.29
CA GLY A 25 -30.05 -0.49 -16.44
C GLY A 25 -29.15 -1.74 -16.44
N GLU A 26 -28.00 -1.65 -17.13
CA GLU A 26 -26.99 -2.73 -17.14
C GLU A 26 -26.35 -2.94 -15.79
N ILE A 27 -26.06 -1.85 -15.03
CA ILE A 27 -25.53 -1.95 -13.68
C ILE A 27 -26.52 -2.63 -12.73
N LEU A 28 -27.79 -2.21 -12.77
CA LEU A 28 -28.83 -2.81 -11.94
C LEU A 28 -29.10 -4.29 -12.30
N GLN A 29 -28.95 -4.65 -13.58
CA GLN A 29 -29.02 -6.05 -13.99
C GLN A 29 -27.82 -6.83 -13.46
N LEU A 30 -26.61 -6.26 -13.56
CA LEU A 30 -25.40 -6.87 -13.02
C LEU A 30 -25.52 -7.14 -11.51
N TYR A 31 -26.08 -6.22 -10.73
CA TYR A 31 -26.30 -6.42 -9.29
C TYR A 31 -27.29 -7.56 -8.99
N ARG A 32 -28.32 -7.73 -9.83
CA ARG A 32 -29.28 -8.86 -9.68
C ARG A 32 -28.65 -10.22 -10.00
N ASP A 33 -27.69 -10.24 -10.92
CA ASP A 33 -27.07 -11.47 -11.41
C ASP A 33 -25.77 -11.81 -10.66
N ALA A 34 -25.24 -10.89 -9.83
CA ALA A 34 -24.00 -11.06 -9.12
C ALA A 34 -24.12 -12.05 -7.95
N ASP A 35 -23.20 -12.98 -7.84
CA ASP A 35 -23.07 -13.90 -6.70
C ASP A 35 -22.44 -13.23 -5.48
N ALA A 36 -21.59 -12.22 -5.70
CA ALA A 36 -20.89 -11.49 -4.66
C ALA A 36 -20.57 -10.06 -5.07
N PHE A 37 -20.41 -9.19 -4.08
CA PHE A 37 -19.98 -7.82 -4.21
C PHE A 37 -18.76 -7.56 -3.34
N LEU A 38 -17.63 -7.16 -3.96
CA LEU A 38 -16.42 -6.75 -3.26
C LEU A 38 -16.42 -5.22 -3.11
N ASN A 39 -16.47 -4.77 -1.87
CA ASN A 39 -16.39 -3.36 -1.51
C ASN A 39 -14.99 -3.04 -0.96
N VAL A 40 -14.11 -2.62 -1.85
CA VAL A 40 -12.73 -2.29 -1.47
C VAL A 40 -12.70 -0.91 -0.80
N THR A 41 -12.18 -0.86 0.44
CA THR A 41 -12.05 0.34 1.28
C THR A 41 -13.37 1.07 1.61
N ALA A 42 -14.51 0.39 1.53
CA ALA A 42 -15.84 0.99 1.61
C ALA A 42 -16.03 2.16 0.62
N SER A 43 -15.37 2.10 -0.53
CA SER A 43 -15.46 3.15 -1.55
C SER A 43 -16.85 3.26 -2.17
N GLN A 44 -17.66 2.21 -2.05
CA GLN A 44 -19.06 2.20 -2.45
C GLN A 44 -19.96 2.24 -1.21
N GLU A 45 -20.77 3.30 -1.09
CA GLU A 45 -21.88 3.33 -0.15
C GLU A 45 -22.96 2.32 -0.59
N LEU A 46 -23.33 1.40 0.32
CA LEU A 46 -24.31 0.37 0.01
C LEU A 46 -25.74 0.97 -0.03
N ARG A 47 -26.50 0.55 -1.03
CA ARG A 47 -27.90 0.90 -1.27
C ARG A 47 -28.71 -0.39 -1.35
N ASP A 48 -30.03 -0.28 -1.47
CA ASP A 48 -30.94 -1.43 -1.51
C ASP A 48 -30.57 -2.44 -2.62
N GLU A 49 -30.14 -1.95 -3.78
CA GLU A 49 -29.70 -2.81 -4.88
C GLU A 49 -28.45 -3.64 -4.55
N HIS A 50 -27.54 -3.10 -3.73
CA HIS A 50 -26.36 -3.85 -3.27
C HIS A 50 -26.72 -4.83 -2.15
N MET A 51 -27.67 -4.44 -1.28
CA MET A 51 -28.13 -5.28 -0.17
C MET A 51 -28.85 -6.54 -0.65
N ALA A 52 -29.37 -6.55 -1.88
CA ALA A 52 -29.97 -7.71 -2.51
C ALA A 52 -28.95 -8.75 -3.00
N ILE A 53 -27.66 -8.39 -3.11
CA ILE A 53 -26.59 -9.31 -3.53
C ILE A 53 -26.31 -10.32 -2.42
N PRO A 54 -26.23 -11.64 -2.72
CA PRO A 54 -26.17 -12.70 -1.70
C PRO A 54 -24.98 -12.59 -0.74
N ARG A 55 -23.82 -12.12 -1.23
CA ARG A 55 -22.59 -11.96 -0.44
C ARG A 55 -21.97 -10.60 -0.64
N ARG A 56 -21.79 -9.86 0.44
CA ARG A 56 -21.13 -8.57 0.47
C ARG A 56 -19.82 -8.71 1.24
N ILE A 57 -18.72 -8.45 0.55
CA ILE A 57 -17.36 -8.66 1.05
C ILE A 57 -16.71 -7.29 1.20
N TYR A 58 -16.32 -6.97 2.42
CA TYR A 58 -15.52 -5.79 2.72
C TYR A 58 -14.04 -6.12 2.65
N VAL A 59 -13.26 -5.32 1.93
CA VAL A 59 -11.81 -5.46 1.84
C VAL A 59 -11.15 -4.19 2.32
N GLU A 60 -10.46 -4.25 3.46
CA GLU A 60 -9.74 -3.13 4.04
C GLU A 60 -8.27 -3.14 3.61
N SER A 61 -7.81 -2.03 3.04
CA SER A 61 -6.40 -1.87 2.61
C SER A 61 -5.52 -1.09 3.60
N ASP A 62 -6.12 -0.32 4.53
CA ASP A 62 -5.43 0.49 5.53
C ASP A 62 -5.91 0.11 6.95
N PRO A 63 -5.38 -0.97 7.57
CA PRO A 63 -5.77 -1.40 8.91
C PRO A 63 -5.44 -0.33 9.95
N PHE A 64 -6.23 -0.25 11.02
CA PHE A 64 -6.17 0.62 12.18
C PHE A 64 -7.37 1.59 12.29
N ALA A 65 -7.61 2.46 11.32
CA ALA A 65 -8.59 3.53 11.46
C ALA A 65 -10.02 3.02 11.66
N VAL A 66 -10.41 2.01 10.90
CA VAL A 66 -11.74 1.38 10.97
C VAL A 66 -11.91 0.66 12.29
N GLN A 67 -10.93 -0.12 12.72
CA GLN A 67 -10.97 -0.87 13.98
C GLN A 67 -11.04 0.07 15.20
N ILE A 68 -10.33 1.20 15.19
CA ILE A 68 -10.40 2.17 16.26
C ILE A 68 -11.79 2.84 16.31
N LYS A 69 -12.37 3.20 15.18
CA LYS A 69 -13.74 3.72 15.12
C LYS A 69 -14.76 2.72 15.69
N VAL A 70 -14.62 1.44 15.34
CA VAL A 70 -15.43 0.36 15.91
C VAL A 70 -15.28 0.32 17.43
N ALA A 71 -14.06 0.36 17.94
CA ALA A 71 -13.79 0.34 19.39
C ALA A 71 -14.32 1.57 20.12
N GLN A 72 -14.48 2.70 19.41
CA GLN A 72 -15.08 3.94 19.92
C GLN A 72 -16.60 4.00 19.76
N GLY A 73 -17.22 2.99 19.15
CA GLY A 73 -18.68 2.94 18.95
C GLY A 73 -19.18 3.87 17.84
N ASP A 74 -18.37 4.12 16.81
CA ASP A 74 -18.76 4.95 15.66
C ASP A 74 -19.88 4.28 14.85
N GLU A 75 -21.10 4.73 15.06
CA GLU A 75 -22.30 4.14 14.47
C GLU A 75 -22.26 4.02 12.92
N PRO A 76 -21.79 5.04 12.16
CA PRO A 76 -21.69 4.91 10.71
C PRO A 76 -20.72 3.80 10.28
N THR A 77 -19.57 3.65 10.97
CA THR A 77 -18.61 2.58 10.69
C THR A 77 -19.17 1.21 11.03
N LEU A 78 -19.85 1.09 12.20
CA LEU A 78 -20.53 -0.13 12.59
C LEU A 78 -21.60 -0.55 11.58
N ALA A 79 -22.49 0.39 11.18
CA ALA A 79 -23.52 0.14 10.18
C ALA A 79 -22.92 -0.29 8.82
N ALA A 80 -21.83 0.35 8.39
CA ALA A 80 -21.15 -0.02 7.16
C ALA A 80 -20.57 -1.45 7.23
N LEU A 81 -19.94 -1.83 8.35
CA LEU A 81 -19.39 -3.17 8.51
C LEU A 81 -20.49 -4.23 8.66
N ASP A 82 -21.53 -3.94 9.42
CA ASP A 82 -22.69 -4.86 9.60
C ASP A 82 -23.45 -5.14 8.30
N ALA A 83 -23.36 -4.24 7.32
CA ALA A 83 -23.93 -4.45 5.99
C ALA A 83 -23.12 -5.42 5.11
N HIS A 84 -21.95 -5.89 5.56
CA HIS A 84 -21.12 -6.87 4.86
C HIS A 84 -21.09 -8.21 5.63
N ASP A 85 -21.01 -9.30 4.88
CA ASP A 85 -21.04 -10.66 5.44
C ASP A 85 -19.63 -11.18 5.77
N ILE A 86 -18.60 -10.67 5.08
CA ILE A 86 -17.21 -11.12 5.21
C ILE A 86 -16.31 -9.88 5.23
N HIS A 87 -15.28 -9.91 6.08
CA HIS A 87 -14.34 -8.81 6.24
C HIS A 87 -12.92 -9.30 6.04
N PHE A 88 -12.26 -8.80 4.99
CA PHE A 88 -10.82 -9.00 4.74
C PHE A 88 -10.03 -7.75 5.11
N SER A 89 -8.77 -7.93 5.51
CA SER A 89 -7.84 -6.83 5.77
C SER A 89 -6.44 -7.16 5.29
N PHE A 90 -5.72 -6.12 4.82
CA PHE A 90 -4.27 -6.18 4.56
C PHE A 90 -3.44 -6.14 5.85
N GLY A 91 -4.06 -6.04 7.01
CA GLY A 91 -3.43 -6.17 8.30
C GLY A 91 -3.35 -7.64 8.73
N GLU A 92 -2.38 -8.38 8.19
CA GLU A 92 -2.27 -9.82 8.43
C GLU A 92 -2.02 -10.21 9.89
N ASN A 93 -1.55 -9.26 10.73
CA ASN A 93 -1.30 -9.49 12.15
C ASN A 93 -2.48 -9.11 13.07
N LEU A 94 -3.62 -8.68 12.50
CA LEU A 94 -4.81 -8.34 13.28
C LEU A 94 -5.28 -9.53 14.14
N GLY A 95 -5.49 -9.29 15.43
CA GLY A 95 -5.89 -10.32 16.39
C GLY A 95 -4.73 -11.14 16.99
N ALA A 96 -3.49 -10.94 16.54
CA ALA A 96 -2.32 -11.54 17.17
C ALA A 96 -2.02 -10.88 18.53
N PRO A 97 -1.38 -11.61 19.49
CA PRO A 97 -1.13 -11.10 20.85
C PRO A 97 -0.28 -9.82 20.90
N ASP A 98 0.57 -9.58 19.92
CA ASP A 98 1.45 -8.40 19.83
C ASP A 98 0.87 -7.30 18.93
N CYS A 99 -0.29 -7.50 18.30
CA CYS A 99 -1.01 -6.48 17.55
C CYS A 99 -1.85 -5.63 18.50
N MET A 100 -1.59 -4.32 18.52
CA MET A 100 -2.31 -3.39 19.42
C MET A 100 -3.66 -2.93 18.85
N VAL A 101 -4.04 -3.38 17.66
CA VAL A 101 -5.30 -2.99 17.01
C VAL A 101 -6.46 -3.79 17.60
N PRO A 102 -7.51 -3.14 18.13
CA PRO A 102 -8.70 -3.85 18.61
C PRO A 102 -9.50 -4.40 17.42
N VAL A 103 -9.78 -5.69 17.40
CA VAL A 103 -10.54 -6.33 16.32
C VAL A 103 -12.06 -6.21 16.48
N GLY A 104 -12.55 -5.82 17.67
CA GLY A 104 -13.97 -5.71 18.00
C GLY A 104 -14.71 -7.04 17.86
N ARG A 105 -15.99 -6.98 17.40
CA ARG A 105 -16.82 -8.16 17.15
C ARG A 105 -16.62 -8.80 15.79
N TYR A 106 -15.83 -8.20 14.91
CA TYR A 106 -15.64 -8.65 13.53
C TYR A 106 -14.48 -9.65 13.43
N ARG A 107 -14.67 -10.66 12.58
CA ARG A 107 -13.60 -11.57 12.20
C ARG A 107 -12.90 -11.01 10.95
N TRP A 108 -11.71 -10.48 11.13
CA TRP A 108 -10.86 -10.01 10.06
C TRP A 108 -10.08 -11.19 9.45
N LEU A 109 -10.32 -11.47 8.19
CA LEU A 109 -9.57 -12.47 7.44
C LEU A 109 -8.36 -11.81 6.78
N PRO A 110 -7.17 -12.41 6.84
CA PRO A 110 -6.00 -11.83 6.18
C PRO A 110 -6.14 -11.93 4.67
N THR A 111 -5.72 -10.89 3.96
CA THR A 111 -5.53 -10.90 2.51
C THR A 111 -4.40 -9.95 2.13
N ARG A 112 -4.02 -9.94 0.85
CA ARG A 112 -2.94 -9.13 0.30
C ARG A 112 -3.36 -8.42 -0.97
N GLN A 113 -2.49 -7.53 -1.46
CA GLN A 113 -2.64 -6.85 -2.73
C GLN A 113 -2.39 -7.83 -3.88
N PRO A 114 -3.37 -8.11 -4.75
CA PRO A 114 -3.13 -8.94 -5.92
C PRO A 114 -2.30 -8.17 -6.96
N VAL A 115 -1.26 -8.81 -7.49
CA VAL A 115 -0.39 -8.25 -8.54
C VAL A 115 -0.45 -9.12 -9.79
N VAL A 116 -0.79 -8.53 -10.91
CA VAL A 116 -0.73 -9.19 -12.23
C VAL A 116 0.71 -9.18 -12.70
N MET A 117 1.42 -10.29 -12.52
CA MET A 117 2.88 -10.40 -12.68
C MET A 117 3.37 -10.02 -14.08
N GLU A 118 2.59 -10.29 -15.13
CA GLU A 118 2.93 -9.97 -16.52
C GLU A 118 3.01 -8.46 -16.79
N LEU A 119 2.25 -7.66 -16.03
CA LEU A 119 2.30 -6.20 -16.14
C LEU A 119 3.59 -5.61 -15.55
N TRP A 120 4.33 -6.39 -14.77
CA TRP A 120 5.56 -5.98 -14.09
C TRP A 120 6.82 -6.65 -14.65
N GLU A 121 6.74 -7.31 -15.81
CA GLU A 121 7.93 -7.73 -16.52
C GLU A 121 8.84 -6.54 -16.77
N ASN A 122 10.10 -6.67 -16.37
CA ASN A 122 11.03 -5.55 -16.39
C ASN A 122 11.96 -5.63 -17.61
N PRO A 123 11.78 -4.76 -18.61
CA PRO A 123 12.62 -4.75 -19.80
C PRO A 123 13.96 -4.04 -19.59
N PHE A 124 14.15 -3.35 -18.45
CA PHE A 124 15.35 -2.57 -18.19
C PHE A 124 16.41 -3.39 -17.47
N PRO A 125 17.64 -3.45 -18.00
CA PRO A 125 18.74 -4.09 -17.31
C PRO A 125 19.04 -3.39 -15.97
N PRO A 126 19.65 -4.08 -15.01
CA PRO A 126 20.15 -3.46 -13.80
C PRO A 126 21.10 -2.31 -14.10
N ASP A 127 20.82 -1.13 -13.54
CA ASP A 127 21.70 0.04 -13.63
C ASP A 127 22.32 0.28 -12.24
N PRO A 128 23.65 0.19 -12.10
CA PRO A 128 24.34 0.46 -10.83
C PRO A 128 24.23 1.92 -10.36
N ALA A 129 23.95 2.85 -11.28
CA ALA A 129 23.77 4.27 -10.97
C ALA A 129 22.34 4.65 -10.62
N ALA A 130 21.38 3.72 -10.80
CA ALA A 130 19.98 3.98 -10.47
C ALA A 130 19.78 4.17 -8.95
N PRO A 131 18.89 5.09 -8.53
CA PRO A 131 18.63 5.34 -7.12
C PRO A 131 17.69 4.26 -6.51
N TYR A 132 17.83 4.06 -5.19
CA TYR A 132 16.70 3.55 -4.39
C TYR A 132 15.62 4.63 -4.32
N THR A 133 14.40 4.27 -4.64
CA THR A 133 13.33 5.26 -4.83
C THR A 133 12.11 4.98 -3.96
N THR A 134 11.26 5.98 -3.81
CA THR A 134 9.85 5.79 -3.42
C THR A 134 8.98 6.90 -4.00
N ILE A 135 7.71 6.57 -4.29
CA ILE A 135 6.68 7.54 -4.65
C ILE A 135 5.84 7.75 -3.40
N THR A 136 5.82 8.96 -2.85
CA THR A 136 5.18 9.15 -1.54
C THR A 136 4.50 10.51 -1.41
N THR A 137 3.60 10.60 -0.44
CA THR A 137 3.09 11.86 0.10
C THR A 137 3.86 12.14 1.38
N TRP A 138 4.48 13.32 1.50
CA TRP A 138 5.26 13.71 2.64
C TRP A 138 4.38 13.99 3.86
N HIS A 139 3.49 14.96 3.73
CA HIS A 139 2.62 15.40 4.80
C HIS A 139 1.14 15.22 4.43
N ASN A 140 0.39 14.51 5.29
CA ASN A 140 -1.05 14.34 5.17
C ASN A 140 -1.76 14.94 6.38
N LYS A 141 -2.71 15.85 6.15
CA LYS A 141 -3.54 16.47 7.20
C LYS A 141 -4.81 15.65 7.45
N GLY A 142 -5.26 15.64 8.71
CA GLY A 142 -6.64 15.31 9.06
C GLY A 142 -6.98 13.83 9.33
N LYS A 143 -6.06 12.89 9.17
CA LYS A 143 -6.34 11.44 9.41
C LYS A 143 -5.60 10.84 10.61
N SER A 144 -4.95 11.67 11.44
CA SER A 144 -4.36 11.20 12.71
C SER A 144 -5.46 10.88 13.70
N ILE A 145 -5.29 9.80 14.47
CA ILE A 145 -6.29 9.25 15.38
C ILE A 145 -5.73 9.27 16.81
N VAL A 146 -6.59 9.61 17.77
CA VAL A 146 -6.28 9.46 19.20
C VAL A 146 -7.01 8.22 19.70
N TYR A 147 -6.24 7.31 20.33
CA TYR A 147 -6.78 6.11 20.94
C TYR A 147 -6.05 5.82 22.24
N GLN A 148 -6.78 5.56 23.32
CA GLN A 148 -6.26 5.32 24.67
C GLN A 148 -5.26 6.40 25.17
N GLY A 149 -5.53 7.66 24.82
CA GLY A 149 -4.67 8.80 25.17
C GLY A 149 -3.45 9.02 24.26
N GLU A 150 -3.15 8.08 23.38
CA GLU A 150 -2.03 8.13 22.45
C GLU A 150 -2.48 8.64 21.07
N LYS A 151 -1.66 9.50 20.43
CA LYS A 151 -1.88 9.97 19.07
C LYS A 151 -1.08 9.11 18.07
N TYR A 152 -1.80 8.59 17.08
CA TYR A 152 -1.26 7.82 15.96
C TYR A 152 -1.30 8.66 14.68
N TYR A 153 -0.15 8.81 14.04
CA TYR A 153 0.00 9.74 12.93
C TYR A 153 -0.25 9.07 11.59
N TRP A 154 -1.01 9.75 10.71
CA TRP A 154 -1.27 9.32 9.32
C TRP A 154 -0.18 9.78 8.35
N THR A 155 0.67 10.69 8.74
CA THR A 155 1.71 11.31 7.92
C THR A 155 3.02 10.50 7.95
N LYS A 156 3.83 10.59 6.88
CA LYS A 156 5.11 9.88 6.77
C LYS A 156 6.33 10.75 7.08
N ASP A 157 6.22 12.07 7.04
CA ASP A 157 7.30 13.02 7.29
C ASP A 157 8.05 12.72 8.58
N ARG A 158 7.33 12.44 9.65
CA ARG A 158 7.90 12.13 10.97
C ARG A 158 8.81 10.89 10.94
N GLU A 159 8.40 9.88 10.20
CA GLU A 159 9.19 8.64 10.07
C GLU A 159 10.39 8.85 9.12
N PHE A 160 10.22 9.61 8.03
CA PHE A 160 11.33 9.93 7.14
C PHE A 160 12.43 10.76 7.81
N VAL A 161 12.06 11.74 8.64
CA VAL A 161 13.03 12.59 9.36
C VAL A 161 13.95 11.78 10.27
N ARG A 162 13.52 10.65 10.81
CA ARG A 162 14.35 9.74 11.60
C ARG A 162 15.53 9.15 10.81
N PHE A 163 15.41 9.07 9.49
CA PHE A 163 16.37 8.47 8.57
C PHE A 163 16.87 9.48 7.52
N ILE A 164 16.79 10.77 7.84
CA ILE A 164 17.02 11.84 6.86
C ILE A 164 18.44 11.84 6.30
N ASP A 165 19.41 11.43 7.08
CA ASP A 165 20.84 11.38 6.73
C ASP A 165 21.27 10.08 6.02
N LEU A 166 20.31 9.19 5.67
CA LEU A 166 20.56 7.92 4.98
C LEU A 166 21.42 8.08 3.71
N PRO A 167 21.18 9.06 2.80
CA PRO A 167 22.00 9.20 1.60
C PRO A 167 23.51 9.45 1.86
N GLY A 168 23.84 10.02 3.03
CA GLY A 168 25.24 10.22 3.44
C GLY A 168 25.91 8.97 4.04
N ARG A 169 25.17 7.89 4.27
CA ARG A 169 25.66 6.70 4.97
C ARG A 169 26.22 5.61 4.05
N ARG A 170 25.83 5.60 2.77
CA ARG A 170 26.28 4.62 1.76
C ARG A 170 26.47 5.32 0.41
N PRO A 171 27.42 4.86 -0.42
CA PRO A 171 27.69 5.44 -1.73
C PRO A 171 26.71 4.96 -2.80
N VAL A 172 25.42 4.96 -2.46
CA VAL A 172 24.32 4.63 -3.37
C VAL A 172 23.32 5.78 -3.38
N PRO A 173 22.73 6.15 -4.53
CA PRO A 173 21.80 7.26 -4.59
C PRO A 173 20.43 6.90 -4.04
N PHE A 174 19.79 7.89 -3.41
CA PHE A 174 18.40 7.82 -2.93
C PHE A 174 17.57 8.95 -3.53
N GLU A 175 16.36 8.64 -3.97
CA GLU A 175 15.46 9.61 -4.60
C GLU A 175 14.04 9.48 -4.07
N LEU A 176 13.38 10.61 -3.85
CA LEU A 176 11.97 10.67 -3.48
C LEU A 176 11.17 11.31 -4.61
N ALA A 177 10.18 10.57 -5.15
CA ALA A 177 9.12 11.16 -5.95
C ALA A 177 8.06 11.72 -5.00
N VAL A 178 8.07 13.04 -4.81
CA VAL A 178 7.29 13.70 -3.77
C VAL A 178 6.90 15.13 -4.19
N VAL A 179 5.86 15.67 -3.57
CA VAL A 179 5.54 17.12 -3.60
C VAL A 179 5.69 17.66 -2.19
N VAL A 180 6.56 18.64 -2.03
CA VAL A 180 6.85 19.27 -0.74
C VAL A 180 6.96 20.80 -0.90
N ASP A 181 6.95 21.53 0.20
CA ASP A 181 7.28 22.95 0.23
C ASP A 181 8.79 23.20 0.12
N GLU A 182 9.18 24.46 -0.13
CA GLU A 182 10.58 24.86 -0.33
C GLU A 182 11.48 24.60 0.90
N GLU A 183 10.93 24.68 2.10
CA GLU A 183 11.69 24.41 3.33
C GLU A 183 12.03 22.92 3.42
N THR A 184 11.05 22.07 3.22
CA THR A 184 11.22 20.61 3.20
C THR A 184 12.13 20.18 2.04
N GLU A 185 12.01 20.80 0.85
CA GLU A 185 12.89 20.52 -0.29
C GLU A 185 14.35 20.84 0.06
N ARG A 186 14.63 22.01 0.64
CA ARG A 186 15.98 22.38 1.09
C ARG A 186 16.53 21.42 2.13
N LEU A 187 15.70 21.00 3.08
CA LEU A 187 16.08 20.03 4.11
C LEU A 187 16.47 18.69 3.49
N LEU A 188 15.67 18.15 2.60
CA LEU A 188 15.92 16.85 1.95
C LEU A 188 17.17 16.90 1.08
N ARG A 189 17.28 17.90 0.18
CA ARG A 189 18.45 18.07 -0.69
C ARG A 189 19.74 18.31 0.11
N GLY A 190 19.65 19.06 1.21
CA GLY A 190 20.79 19.31 2.12
C GLY A 190 21.31 18.04 2.79
N ASN A 191 20.47 16.99 2.90
CA ASN A 191 20.84 15.67 3.40
C ASN A 191 21.15 14.65 2.28
N GLY A 192 21.27 15.09 1.02
CA GLY A 192 21.71 14.24 -0.09
C GLY A 192 20.59 13.53 -0.85
N TRP A 193 19.32 13.80 -0.55
CA TRP A 193 18.20 13.22 -1.29
C TRP A 193 18.04 13.87 -2.67
N SER A 194 17.89 13.06 -3.71
CA SER A 194 17.35 13.51 -5.00
C SER A 194 15.84 13.61 -4.92
N LEU A 195 15.26 14.63 -5.55
CA LEU A 195 13.81 14.84 -5.55
C LEU A 195 13.28 14.99 -6.97
N VAL A 196 12.20 14.26 -7.25
CA VAL A 196 11.41 14.40 -8.47
C VAL A 196 9.94 14.65 -8.12
N HIS A 197 9.23 15.32 -9.00
CA HIS A 197 7.83 15.65 -8.76
C HIS A 197 6.94 14.42 -8.96
N SER A 198 6.20 14.00 -7.93
CA SER A 198 5.43 12.75 -7.94
C SER A 198 4.20 12.75 -8.87
N LEU A 199 3.55 13.90 -9.11
CA LEU A 199 2.27 13.96 -9.83
C LEU A 199 2.34 13.46 -11.29
N PRO A 200 3.36 13.80 -12.12
CA PRO A 200 3.47 13.23 -13.46
C PRO A 200 3.59 11.71 -13.43
N ILE A 201 4.31 11.17 -12.43
CA ILE A 201 4.52 9.74 -12.27
C ILE A 201 3.23 9.05 -11.81
N SER A 202 2.56 9.59 -10.79
CA SER A 202 1.40 8.95 -10.17
C SER A 202 0.08 9.07 -10.94
N LYS A 203 0.00 9.99 -11.92
CA LYS A 203 -1.20 10.19 -12.75
C LYS A 203 -1.25 9.31 -14.00
N ASP A 204 -0.14 8.72 -14.39
CA ASP A 204 -0.04 7.84 -15.55
C ASP A 204 0.49 6.47 -15.13
N VAL A 205 -0.28 5.41 -15.44
CA VAL A 205 0.06 4.05 -15.02
C VAL A 205 1.34 3.54 -15.68
N ASN A 206 1.66 3.98 -16.90
CA ASN A 206 2.88 3.57 -17.60
C ASN A 206 4.09 4.32 -17.03
N ALA A 207 3.97 5.63 -16.77
CA ALA A 207 5.00 6.41 -16.11
C ALA A 207 5.30 5.87 -14.69
N TYR A 208 4.26 5.49 -13.94
CA TYR A 208 4.40 4.87 -12.62
C TYR A 208 5.16 3.55 -12.70
N ARG A 209 4.79 2.67 -13.61
CA ARG A 209 5.44 1.38 -13.83
C ARG A 209 6.89 1.56 -14.28
N GLU A 210 7.15 2.42 -15.27
CA GLU A 210 8.50 2.67 -15.77
C GLU A 210 9.41 3.24 -14.69
N TYR A 211 8.92 4.16 -13.86
CA TYR A 211 9.69 4.71 -12.74
C TYR A 211 10.13 3.60 -11.76
N ILE A 212 9.22 2.71 -11.39
CA ILE A 212 9.54 1.55 -10.54
C ILE A 212 10.55 0.62 -11.23
N GLN A 213 10.31 0.28 -12.49
CA GLN A 213 11.17 -0.64 -13.25
C GLN A 213 12.60 -0.12 -13.46
N ARG A 214 12.80 1.20 -13.52
CA ARG A 214 14.13 1.83 -13.64
C ARG A 214 14.85 2.04 -12.33
N SER A 215 14.18 1.91 -11.20
CA SER A 215 14.76 2.09 -9.87
C SER A 215 15.75 0.97 -9.53
N ARG A 216 16.71 1.24 -8.67
CA ARG A 216 17.59 0.24 -8.05
C ARG A 216 16.83 -0.70 -7.14
N GLY A 217 15.94 -0.14 -6.33
CA GLY A 217 15.06 -0.80 -5.39
C GLY A 217 14.13 0.22 -4.75
N GLU A 218 13.33 -0.21 -3.79
CA GLU A 218 12.56 0.70 -2.96
C GLU A 218 13.23 0.91 -1.60
N PHE A 219 13.31 2.18 -1.17
CA PHE A 219 13.43 2.52 0.24
C PHE A 219 12.21 3.33 0.66
N THR A 220 11.46 2.86 1.67
CA THR A 220 10.25 3.57 2.11
C THR A 220 9.97 3.40 3.59
N VAL A 221 9.34 4.41 4.19
CA VAL A 221 8.77 4.33 5.53
C VAL A 221 7.27 4.06 5.46
N ALA A 222 6.73 3.39 6.47
CA ALA A 222 5.30 3.24 6.67
C ALA A 222 4.76 4.31 7.64
N LYS A 223 3.44 4.46 7.72
CA LYS A 223 2.78 5.37 8.66
C LYS A 223 2.85 4.82 10.09
N ASP A 224 2.98 5.70 11.08
CA ASP A 224 2.94 5.33 12.50
C ASP A 224 1.72 4.45 12.85
N GLN A 225 0.56 4.71 12.22
CA GLN A 225 -0.68 3.93 12.42
C GLN A 225 -0.59 2.45 12.04
N VAL A 226 0.41 2.03 11.28
CA VAL A 226 0.60 0.62 10.92
C VAL A 226 1.88 0.03 11.50
N VAL A 227 2.87 0.87 11.81
CA VAL A 227 4.15 0.47 12.42
C VAL A 227 3.97 0.19 13.91
N ARG A 228 3.60 1.21 14.67
CA ARG A 228 3.53 1.12 16.15
C ARG A 228 2.54 0.06 16.63
N PRO A 229 1.34 -0.11 16.01
CA PRO A 229 0.42 -1.18 16.41
C PRO A 229 0.77 -2.58 15.91
N VAL A 230 1.83 -2.73 15.11
CA VAL A 230 2.28 -4.02 14.55
C VAL A 230 1.16 -4.71 13.76
N THR A 231 0.61 -3.99 12.78
CA THR A 231 -0.59 -4.45 12.05
C THR A 231 -0.34 -5.60 11.07
N GLY A 232 0.92 -5.85 10.67
CA GLY A 232 1.25 -6.78 9.59
C GLY A 232 1.01 -6.21 8.18
N TRP A 233 0.70 -4.91 8.07
CA TRP A 233 0.43 -4.26 6.79
C TRP A 233 1.65 -4.22 5.89
N PHE A 234 1.45 -4.50 4.60
CA PHE A 234 2.45 -4.33 3.55
C PHE A 234 1.95 -3.34 2.49
N SER A 235 2.86 -2.64 1.80
CA SER A 235 2.48 -1.59 0.85
C SER A 235 2.16 -2.14 -0.53
N ASP A 236 1.07 -1.65 -1.18
CA ASP A 236 0.73 -1.94 -2.58
C ASP A 236 1.88 -1.61 -3.51
N ARG A 237 2.52 -0.45 -3.29
CA ARG A 237 3.66 0.00 -4.07
C ARG A 237 4.85 -0.95 -3.89
N SER A 238 5.15 -1.38 -2.67
CA SER A 238 6.24 -2.32 -2.39
C SER A 238 6.03 -3.66 -3.09
N ALA A 239 4.78 -4.15 -3.15
CA ALA A 239 4.43 -5.33 -3.94
C ALA A 239 4.73 -5.14 -5.44
N CYS A 240 4.51 -3.93 -5.98
CA CYS A 240 4.86 -3.60 -7.36
C CYS A 240 6.39 -3.58 -7.60
N PHE A 241 7.18 -3.06 -6.66
CA PHE A 241 8.64 -3.13 -6.73
C PHE A 241 9.13 -4.58 -6.74
N LEU A 242 8.64 -5.41 -5.82
CA LEU A 242 8.97 -6.84 -5.79
C LEU A 242 8.62 -7.53 -7.11
N ALA A 243 7.44 -7.27 -7.66
CA ALA A 243 7.00 -7.85 -8.93
C ALA A 243 7.85 -7.40 -10.12
N ALA A 244 8.39 -6.18 -10.09
CA ALA A 244 9.36 -5.68 -11.07
C ALA A 244 10.78 -6.24 -10.87
N GLY A 245 10.98 -7.14 -9.90
CA GLY A 245 12.31 -7.66 -9.54
C GLY A 245 13.21 -6.59 -8.96
N ARG A 246 12.63 -5.66 -8.19
CA ARG A 246 13.37 -4.60 -7.50
C ARG A 246 13.32 -4.85 -5.99
N PRO A 247 14.47 -5.00 -5.32
CA PRO A 247 14.51 -5.24 -3.87
C PRO A 247 13.82 -4.12 -3.08
N VAL A 248 13.22 -4.48 -1.96
CA VAL A 248 12.45 -3.56 -1.12
C VAL A 248 13.04 -3.49 0.28
N ILE A 249 13.32 -2.27 0.74
CA ILE A 249 13.68 -1.93 2.11
C ILE A 249 12.54 -1.08 2.67
N THR A 250 11.72 -1.64 3.56
CA THR A 250 10.52 -0.98 4.08
C THR A 250 10.44 -1.07 5.59
N HIS A 251 9.73 -0.11 6.21
CA HIS A 251 9.52 -0.09 7.65
C HIS A 251 8.80 -1.37 8.10
N GLU A 252 9.31 -2.01 9.16
CA GLU A 252 8.73 -3.21 9.76
C GLU A 252 7.38 -2.86 10.42
N THR A 253 6.35 -3.59 10.03
CA THR A 253 4.99 -3.44 10.53
C THR A 253 4.44 -4.73 11.14
N GLY A 254 5.27 -5.77 11.25
CA GLY A 254 4.89 -7.14 11.57
C GLY A 254 4.73 -8.03 10.34
N PHE A 255 4.96 -7.51 9.12
CA PHE A 255 4.82 -8.25 7.87
C PHE A 255 5.85 -9.38 7.73
N SER A 256 7.01 -9.26 8.36
CA SER A 256 8.07 -10.29 8.33
C SER A 256 7.66 -11.62 8.96
N LYS A 257 6.55 -11.67 9.69
CA LYS A 257 5.93 -12.90 10.18
C LYS A 257 5.28 -13.73 9.08
N PHE A 258 4.93 -13.11 7.97
CA PHE A 258 4.12 -13.68 6.90
C PHE A 258 4.85 -13.70 5.55
N LEU A 259 5.87 -12.86 5.39
CA LEU A 259 6.66 -12.72 4.17
C LEU A 259 8.13 -13.03 4.46
N PRO A 260 8.83 -13.78 3.59
CA PRO A 260 10.26 -14.04 3.75
C PRO A 260 11.07 -12.76 3.55
N THR A 261 11.99 -12.51 4.48
CA THR A 261 12.90 -11.35 4.47
C THR A 261 14.37 -11.77 4.38
N GLY A 262 15.27 -10.81 4.16
CA GLY A 262 16.71 -11.02 4.20
C GLY A 262 17.39 -11.26 2.85
N LYS A 263 16.65 -11.23 1.72
CA LYS A 263 17.21 -11.35 0.36
C LYS A 263 16.67 -10.26 -0.59
N GLY A 264 15.43 -10.37 -1.05
CA GLY A 264 14.77 -9.41 -1.93
C GLY A 264 13.84 -8.45 -1.22
N LEU A 265 13.49 -8.76 0.03
CA LEU A 265 12.65 -7.96 0.92
C LEU A 265 13.31 -7.82 2.28
N PHE A 266 13.32 -6.59 2.82
CA PHE A 266 13.94 -6.27 4.10
C PHE A 266 13.01 -5.37 4.91
N GLY A 267 12.75 -5.76 6.17
CA GLY A 267 12.11 -4.92 7.19
C GLY A 267 13.16 -4.19 8.01
N PHE A 268 12.91 -2.93 8.37
CA PHE A 268 13.78 -2.17 9.24
C PHE A 268 13.02 -1.48 10.38
N LEU A 269 13.69 -1.30 11.50
CA LEU A 269 13.28 -0.45 12.62
C LEU A 269 14.33 0.63 12.91
N THR A 270 15.58 0.37 12.59
CA THR A 270 16.74 1.23 12.86
C THR A 270 17.49 1.62 11.57
N MET A 271 18.36 2.61 11.66
CA MET A 271 19.28 2.98 10.57
C MET A 271 20.21 1.81 10.24
N GLU A 272 20.68 1.10 11.24
CA GLU A 272 21.58 -0.06 11.10
C GLU A 272 20.96 -1.18 10.26
N ASP A 273 19.65 -1.44 10.45
CA ASP A 273 18.92 -2.42 9.64
C ASP A 273 18.89 -1.99 8.16
N ILE A 274 18.65 -0.68 7.90
CA ILE A 274 18.63 -0.14 6.52
C ILE A 274 20.00 -0.31 5.88
N LEU A 275 21.08 0.05 6.59
CA LEU A 275 22.43 -0.03 6.07
C LEU A 275 22.84 -1.49 5.79
N ALA A 276 22.47 -2.41 6.68
CA ALA A 276 22.70 -3.84 6.49
C ALA A 276 21.93 -4.38 5.26
N ALA A 277 20.68 -3.95 5.06
CA ALA A 277 19.88 -4.32 3.89
C ALA A 277 20.52 -3.82 2.59
N VAL A 278 20.98 -2.56 2.55
CA VAL A 278 21.72 -2.01 1.40
C VAL A 278 22.98 -2.84 1.12
N ASP A 279 23.77 -3.13 2.15
CA ASP A 279 25.01 -3.90 1.99
C ASP A 279 24.74 -5.31 1.43
N VAL A 280 23.68 -5.99 1.88
CA VAL A 280 23.27 -7.30 1.36
C VAL A 280 22.85 -7.19 -0.11
N ILE A 281 22.00 -6.22 -0.46
CA ILE A 281 21.54 -6.03 -1.84
C ILE A 281 22.72 -5.72 -2.77
N GLU A 282 23.61 -4.81 -2.37
CA GLU A 282 24.76 -4.41 -3.21
C GLU A 282 25.82 -5.49 -3.33
N SER A 283 25.90 -6.42 -2.38
CA SER A 283 26.85 -7.55 -2.46
C SER A 283 26.52 -8.54 -3.58
N ASP A 284 25.23 -8.73 -3.90
CA ASP A 284 24.75 -9.58 -5.01
C ASP A 284 23.40 -9.08 -5.52
N TYR A 285 23.42 -7.97 -6.24
CA TYR A 285 22.20 -7.33 -6.74
C TYR A 285 21.35 -8.23 -7.66
N PRO A 286 21.92 -9.04 -8.59
CA PRO A 286 21.12 -9.95 -9.39
C PRO A 286 20.36 -11.00 -8.54
N ALA A 287 20.99 -11.56 -7.53
CA ALA A 287 20.33 -12.49 -6.61
C ALA A 287 19.23 -11.79 -5.80
N ALA A 288 19.46 -10.56 -5.33
CA ALA A 288 18.43 -9.78 -4.63
C ALA A 288 17.23 -9.48 -5.54
N CYS A 289 17.44 -9.16 -6.82
CA CYS A 289 16.37 -8.96 -7.80
C CYS A 289 15.56 -10.25 -8.05
N GLY A 290 16.24 -11.38 -8.20
CA GLY A 290 15.59 -12.70 -8.33
C GLY A 290 14.72 -13.02 -7.13
N ALA A 291 15.27 -12.87 -5.92
CA ALA A 291 14.54 -13.10 -4.67
C ALA A 291 13.33 -12.16 -4.49
N ALA A 292 13.46 -10.89 -4.90
CA ALA A 292 12.33 -9.96 -4.88
C ALA A 292 11.17 -10.46 -5.77
N ARG A 293 11.47 -10.89 -6.99
CA ARG A 293 10.46 -11.41 -7.92
C ARG A 293 9.85 -12.73 -7.43
N GLU A 294 10.63 -13.61 -6.81
CA GLU A 294 10.14 -14.84 -6.19
C GLU A 294 9.13 -14.54 -5.07
N VAL A 295 9.42 -13.58 -4.20
CA VAL A 295 8.48 -13.14 -3.16
C VAL A 295 7.18 -12.61 -3.78
N ALA A 296 7.24 -11.79 -4.84
CA ALA A 296 6.05 -11.32 -5.52
C ALA A 296 5.23 -12.46 -6.13
N ALA A 297 5.89 -13.38 -6.85
CA ALA A 297 5.24 -14.49 -7.51
C ALA A 297 4.61 -15.50 -6.55
N GLU A 298 5.22 -15.68 -5.36
CA GLU A 298 4.69 -16.63 -4.37
C GLU A 298 3.60 -16.03 -3.49
N TYR A 299 3.69 -14.75 -3.14
CA TYR A 299 2.85 -14.16 -2.10
C TYR A 299 1.86 -13.10 -2.61
N PHE A 300 2.07 -12.53 -3.80
CA PHE A 300 1.26 -11.42 -4.33
C PHE A 300 0.67 -11.67 -5.72
N ALA A 301 1.07 -12.76 -6.41
CA ALA A 301 0.50 -13.07 -7.71
C ALA A 301 -1.03 -13.16 -7.64
N ALA A 302 -1.74 -12.49 -8.57
CA ALA A 302 -3.19 -12.35 -8.52
C ALA A 302 -3.95 -13.68 -8.52
N GLU A 303 -3.37 -14.72 -9.08
CA GLU A 303 -3.92 -16.08 -9.10
C GLU A 303 -3.76 -16.83 -7.76
N LYS A 304 -2.99 -16.27 -6.81
CA LYS A 304 -2.77 -16.85 -5.47
C LYS A 304 -3.49 -16.10 -4.37
N VAL A 305 -3.78 -14.82 -4.59
CA VAL A 305 -4.51 -13.97 -3.64
C VAL A 305 -6.01 -14.09 -3.85
#